data_216663b6f43259c993a57b681e131b4c
#
_entry.id   216663b6f43259c993a57b681e131b4c
#
_cell.length_a   1.000
_cell.length_b   1.000
_cell.length_c   1.000
_cell.angle_alpha   90.00
_cell.angle_beta   90.00
_cell.angle_gamma   90.00
#
_symmetry.space_group_name_H-M   'P 1'
#
loop_
_entity.id
_entity.type
_entity.pdbx_description
1 polymer ?
#
loop_
_entity_poly.entity_id
_entity_poly.type
_entity_poly.pdbx_seq_one_letter_code
_entity_poly.pdbx_strand_id
1 'polypeptide(L)'
;MKIIRKVEFKPGSYEEELPGISAEFPYIASYVELDKCAGRQSPWHWHKEAELFYMEQGSLEYDTPHGKAVFTAGSGGFVNSNVLHMSRAKEGEGSVAALLHIFNPLLISGQSGSIIDRKYVSPL
;
A
#
# COMPACT_ATOMS: atom_id res chain seq x y z
N MET A 1 -3.69 -14.51 4.99
CA MET A 1 -2.98 -13.47 4.24
C MET A 1 -3.05 -13.78 2.76
N LYS A 2 -3.39 -12.79 1.95
CA LYS A 2 -3.54 -12.96 0.51
C LYS A 2 -2.21 -12.70 -0.20
N ILE A 3 -1.88 -13.54 -1.19
CA ILE A 3 -0.70 -13.32 -2.05
C ILE A 3 -1.15 -12.51 -3.25
N ILE A 4 -0.48 -11.37 -3.49
CA ILE A 4 -0.80 -10.42 -4.56
C ILE A 4 0.30 -10.44 -5.60
N ARG A 5 -0.09 -10.60 -6.86
CA ARG A 5 0.79 -10.53 -8.04
C ARG A 5 0.24 -9.57 -9.09
N LYS A 6 -0.83 -8.85 -8.76
CA LYS A 6 -1.53 -7.96 -9.68
C LYS A 6 -2.38 -6.96 -8.90
N VAL A 7 -2.38 -5.71 -9.35
CA VAL A 7 -3.31 -4.69 -8.87
C VAL A 7 -4.60 -4.79 -9.68
N GLU A 8 -5.73 -4.87 -8.98
CA GLU A 8 -7.05 -4.84 -9.60
C GLU A 8 -7.59 -3.41 -9.54
N PHE A 9 -8.16 -2.93 -10.64
CA PHE A 9 -8.68 -1.56 -10.73
C PHE A 9 -10.18 -1.52 -10.79
N LYS A 10 -10.76 -0.47 -10.24
CA LYS A 10 -12.16 -0.13 -10.49
C LYS A 10 -12.30 0.30 -11.95
N PRO A 11 -13.45 0.01 -12.62
CA PRO A 11 -13.62 0.31 -14.04
C PRO A 11 -13.34 1.77 -14.38
N GLY A 12 -12.49 1.99 -15.39
CA GLY A 12 -12.16 3.32 -15.88
C GLY A 12 -11.39 4.21 -14.91
N SER A 13 -10.73 3.64 -13.92
CA SER A 13 -10.10 4.37 -12.84
C SER A 13 -8.71 3.81 -12.54
N TYR A 14 -7.87 4.64 -11.91
CA TYR A 14 -6.64 4.20 -11.26
C TYR A 14 -6.86 3.83 -9.79
N GLU A 15 -8.11 3.89 -9.32
CA GLU A 15 -8.44 3.44 -7.98
C GLU A 15 -8.39 1.92 -7.90
N GLU A 16 -7.64 1.42 -6.92
CA GLU A 16 -7.53 -0.02 -6.70
C GLU A 16 -8.82 -0.60 -6.13
N GLU A 17 -9.24 -1.74 -6.67
CA GLU A 17 -10.34 -2.53 -6.14
C GLU A 17 -9.84 -3.41 -4.99
N LEU A 18 -10.41 -3.22 -3.81
CA LEU A 18 -10.01 -3.95 -2.59
C LEU A 18 -11.22 -4.67 -2.00
N PRO A 19 -11.63 -5.80 -2.60
CA PRO A 19 -12.88 -6.47 -2.22
C PRO A 19 -12.88 -7.03 -0.79
N GLY A 20 -11.71 -7.20 -0.18
CA GLY A 20 -11.60 -7.70 1.19
C GLY A 20 -11.88 -6.66 2.26
N ILE A 21 -11.97 -5.36 1.90
CA ILE A 21 -12.24 -4.29 2.86
C ILE A 21 -13.74 -3.98 2.88
N SER A 22 -14.29 -3.90 4.09
CA SER A 22 -15.68 -3.52 4.30
C SER A 22 -15.80 -2.71 5.60
N ALA A 23 -17.00 -2.14 5.83
CA ALA A 23 -17.27 -1.44 7.09
C ALA A 23 -17.15 -2.37 8.30
N GLU A 24 -17.48 -3.63 8.13
CA GLU A 24 -17.38 -4.63 9.20
C GLU A 24 -15.95 -5.11 9.43
N PHE A 25 -15.13 -5.12 8.38
CA PHE A 25 -13.74 -5.55 8.48
C PHE A 25 -12.87 -4.59 7.67
N PRO A 26 -12.48 -3.45 8.27
CA PRO A 26 -11.80 -2.37 7.54
C PRO A 26 -10.29 -2.56 7.43
N TYR A 27 -9.84 -3.78 7.17
CA TYR A 27 -8.42 -4.12 7.16
C TYR A 27 -8.17 -5.33 6.26
N ILE A 28 -7.08 -5.29 5.47
CA ILE A 28 -6.54 -6.46 4.80
C ILE A 28 -5.03 -6.53 4.97
N ALA A 29 -4.53 -7.76 5.13
CA ALA A 29 -3.11 -8.03 5.10
C ALA A 29 -2.80 -8.77 3.79
N SER A 30 -1.74 -8.34 3.09
CA SER A 30 -1.36 -8.93 1.81
C SER A 30 0.16 -9.16 1.76
N TYR A 31 0.55 -10.16 0.99
CA TYR A 31 1.94 -10.42 0.66
C TYR A 31 2.12 -10.19 -0.83
N VAL A 32 2.91 -9.20 -1.20
CA VAL A 32 3.10 -8.81 -2.60
C VAL A 32 4.45 -9.30 -3.08
N GLU A 33 4.43 -10.11 -4.14
CA GLU A 33 5.63 -10.58 -4.82
C GLU A 33 5.86 -9.71 -6.07
N LEU A 34 6.59 -8.60 -5.90
CA LEU A 34 6.78 -7.65 -6.99
C LEU A 34 7.55 -8.24 -8.18
N ASP A 35 8.50 -9.12 -7.91
CA ASP A 35 9.27 -9.79 -8.96
C ASP A 35 8.39 -10.68 -9.86
N LYS A 36 7.22 -11.07 -9.38
CA LYS A 36 6.25 -11.88 -10.12
C LYS A 36 5.11 -11.09 -10.72
N CYS A 37 5.05 -9.79 -10.44
CA CYS A 37 4.09 -8.91 -11.10
C CYS A 37 4.53 -8.61 -12.54
N ALA A 38 3.57 -8.33 -13.41
CA ALA A 38 3.86 -7.93 -14.79
C ALA A 38 4.79 -6.70 -14.81
N GLY A 39 5.89 -6.78 -15.57
CA GLY A 39 6.89 -5.72 -15.60
C GLY A 39 7.65 -5.53 -14.30
N ARG A 40 7.55 -6.47 -13.37
CA ARG A 40 8.16 -6.41 -12.03
C ARG A 40 7.75 -5.15 -11.28
N GLN A 41 6.51 -4.72 -11.44
CA GLN A 41 6.03 -3.47 -10.85
C GLN A 41 4.57 -3.55 -10.41
N SER A 42 4.22 -2.67 -9.50
CA SER A 42 2.85 -2.33 -9.16
C SER A 42 2.56 -0.99 -9.85
N PRO A 43 1.65 -0.96 -10.84
CA PRO A 43 1.43 0.25 -11.64
C PRO A 43 0.85 1.38 -10.81
N TRP A 44 0.81 2.60 -11.37
CA TRP A 44 0.21 3.75 -10.73
C TRP A 44 -1.23 3.45 -10.30
N HIS A 45 -1.51 3.63 -9.02
CA HIS A 45 -2.82 3.42 -8.43
C HIS A 45 -2.98 4.24 -7.16
N TRP A 46 -4.21 4.31 -6.66
CA TRP A 46 -4.52 4.93 -5.39
C TRP A 46 -5.67 4.18 -4.73
N HIS A 47 -5.82 4.36 -3.43
CA HIS A 47 -6.95 3.83 -2.66
C HIS A 47 -7.28 4.78 -1.51
N LYS A 48 -8.50 4.68 -1.03
CA LYS A 48 -9.00 5.53 0.07
C LYS A 48 -8.38 5.17 1.40
N GLU A 49 -7.92 3.95 1.52
CA GLU A 49 -7.34 3.39 2.72
C GLU A 49 -5.90 3.87 2.89
N ALA A 50 -5.42 3.86 4.14
CA ALA A 50 -4.00 4.03 4.43
C ALA A 50 -3.28 2.69 4.30
N GLU A 51 -1.98 2.74 4.06
CA GLU A 51 -1.17 1.54 3.89
C GLU A 51 0.12 1.64 4.69
N LEU A 52 0.45 0.57 5.39
CA LEU A 52 1.79 0.35 5.95
C LEU A 52 2.39 -0.85 5.21
N PHE A 53 3.64 -0.74 4.80
CA PHE A 53 4.33 -1.87 4.19
C PHE A 53 5.68 -2.11 4.84
N TYR A 54 6.11 -3.37 4.78
CA TYR A 54 7.39 -3.83 5.27
C TYR A 54 8.07 -4.67 4.20
N MET A 55 9.33 -4.35 3.89
CA MET A 55 10.11 -5.09 2.90
C MET A 55 10.70 -6.33 3.54
N GLU A 56 10.21 -7.49 3.12
CA GLU A 56 10.70 -8.76 3.63
C GLU A 56 11.90 -9.27 2.82
N GLN A 57 11.88 -9.09 1.49
CA GLN A 57 12.95 -9.53 0.60
C GLN A 57 13.21 -8.47 -0.46
N GLY A 58 14.50 -8.28 -0.79
CA GLY A 58 14.94 -7.42 -1.87
C GLY A 58 14.69 -5.95 -1.60
N SER A 59 14.73 -5.17 -2.67
CA SER A 59 14.53 -3.72 -2.61
C SER A 59 13.51 -3.29 -3.65
N LEU A 60 12.74 -2.26 -3.31
CA LEU A 60 11.84 -1.63 -4.28
C LEU A 60 12.14 -0.15 -4.43
N GLU A 61 11.85 0.36 -5.63
CA GLU A 61 11.80 1.78 -5.91
C GLU A 61 10.34 2.21 -5.81
N TYR A 62 10.08 3.27 -5.07
CA TYR A 62 8.74 3.75 -4.76
C TYR A 62 8.58 5.17 -5.27
N ASP A 63 7.58 5.39 -6.12
CA ASP A 63 7.34 6.69 -6.75
C ASP A 63 5.98 7.24 -6.34
N THR A 64 5.95 8.55 -6.05
CA THR A 64 4.73 9.33 -5.93
C THR A 64 4.90 10.59 -6.78
N PRO A 65 3.84 11.39 -7.01
CA PRO A 65 4.00 12.68 -7.69
C PRO A 65 4.96 13.64 -6.99
N HIS A 66 5.26 13.39 -5.71
CA HIS A 66 6.12 14.26 -4.90
C HIS A 66 7.57 13.79 -4.82
N GLY A 67 7.90 12.62 -5.36
CA GLY A 67 9.27 12.15 -5.36
C GLY A 67 9.41 10.64 -5.37
N LYS A 68 10.65 10.20 -5.19
CA LYS A 68 11.05 8.81 -5.24
C LYS A 68 11.78 8.42 -3.98
N ALA A 69 11.64 7.15 -3.59
CA ALA A 69 12.37 6.57 -2.47
C ALA A 69 12.72 5.12 -2.78
N VAL A 70 13.77 4.62 -2.13
CA VAL A 70 14.16 3.21 -2.23
C VAL A 70 14.00 2.59 -0.84
N PHE A 71 13.34 1.43 -0.79
CA PHE A 71 13.14 0.68 0.44
C PHE A 71 13.83 -0.67 0.32
N THR A 72 14.75 -0.93 1.23
CA THR A 72 15.50 -2.18 1.27
C THR A 72 14.87 -3.16 2.26
N ALA A 73 15.26 -4.44 2.19
CA ALA A 73 14.78 -5.45 3.13
C ALA A 73 15.02 -5.00 4.58
N GLY A 74 14.01 -5.16 5.43
CA GLY A 74 14.03 -4.72 6.81
C GLY A 74 13.53 -3.30 7.04
N SER A 75 13.24 -2.54 5.97
CA SER A 75 12.65 -1.20 6.08
C SER A 75 11.17 -1.24 5.75
N GLY A 76 10.47 -0.18 6.05
CA GLY A 76 9.06 -0.03 5.75
C GLY A 76 8.66 1.40 5.48
N GLY A 77 7.44 1.57 5.04
CA GLY A 77 6.91 2.88 4.70
C GLY A 77 5.41 2.99 4.95
N PHE A 78 4.94 4.22 4.86
CA PHE A 78 3.53 4.58 5.03
C PHE A 78 3.04 5.30 3.79
N VAL A 79 1.87 4.89 3.29
CA VAL A 79 1.18 5.55 2.19
C VAL A 79 -0.13 6.08 2.74
N ASN A 80 -0.31 7.39 2.68
CA ASN A 80 -1.52 8.01 3.17
C ASN A 80 -2.71 7.73 2.23
N SER A 81 -3.91 7.94 2.74
CA SER A 81 -5.15 7.84 1.96
C SER A 81 -5.10 8.70 0.71
N ASN A 82 -5.58 8.17 -0.40
CA ASN A 82 -5.75 8.88 -1.68
C ASN A 82 -4.44 9.32 -2.35
N VAL A 83 -3.29 8.80 -1.94
CA VAL A 83 -2.01 9.13 -2.58
C VAL A 83 -1.78 8.22 -3.77
N LEU A 84 -1.63 8.82 -4.95
CA LEU A 84 -1.25 8.11 -6.16
C LEU A 84 0.20 7.62 -6.03
N HIS A 85 0.44 6.34 -6.28
CA HIS A 85 1.75 5.74 -6.10
C HIS A 85 1.97 4.56 -7.03
N MET A 86 3.25 4.26 -7.25
CA MET A 86 3.68 3.05 -7.94
C MET A 86 4.96 2.53 -7.29
N SER A 87 5.25 1.26 -7.51
CA SER A 87 6.49 0.66 -7.04
C SER A 87 7.00 -0.34 -8.06
N ARG A 88 8.32 -0.53 -8.09
CA ARG A 88 8.94 -1.53 -8.94
C ARG A 88 10.05 -2.25 -8.19
N ALA A 89 10.24 -3.52 -8.51
CA ALA A 89 11.37 -4.28 -8.00
C ALA A 89 12.65 -3.67 -8.57
N LYS A 90 13.63 -3.41 -7.71
CA LYS A 90 14.92 -2.85 -8.13
C LYS A 90 15.62 -3.84 -9.07
N GLU A 91 16.24 -3.32 -10.12
CA GLU A 91 17.00 -4.15 -11.06
C GLU A 91 18.14 -4.88 -10.37
N GLY A 92 18.42 -6.09 -10.84
CA GLY A 92 19.47 -6.94 -10.28
C GLY A 92 19.06 -7.70 -9.03
N GLU A 93 17.92 -7.41 -8.47
CA GLU A 93 17.36 -8.16 -7.36
C GLU A 93 16.64 -9.41 -7.88
N GLY A 94 16.71 -10.51 -7.14
CA GLY A 94 15.92 -11.70 -7.46
C GLY A 94 14.51 -11.57 -6.92
N SER A 95 14.26 -12.15 -5.75
CA SER A 95 12.96 -12.05 -5.09
C SER A 95 12.80 -10.68 -4.43
N VAL A 96 11.67 -10.05 -4.68
CA VAL A 96 11.29 -8.78 -4.06
C VAL A 96 9.87 -8.93 -3.52
N ALA A 97 9.75 -8.88 -2.21
CA ALA A 97 8.46 -9.13 -1.56
C ALA A 97 8.23 -8.18 -0.39
N ALA A 98 6.98 -7.77 -0.25
CA ALA A 98 6.54 -6.87 0.81
C ALA A 98 5.29 -7.39 1.50
N LEU A 99 5.23 -7.14 2.81
CA LEU A 99 4.01 -7.31 3.59
C LEU A 99 3.26 -5.98 3.59
N LEU A 100 1.99 -6.00 3.23
CA LEU A 100 1.14 -4.81 3.19
C LEU A 100 0.02 -4.93 4.21
N HIS A 101 -0.23 -3.82 4.91
CA HIS A 101 -1.38 -3.65 5.79
C HIS A 101 -2.16 -2.47 5.26
N ILE A 102 -3.32 -2.74 4.66
CA ILE A 102 -4.20 -1.71 4.10
C ILE A 102 -5.43 -1.62 4.98
N PHE A 103 -5.73 -0.43 5.46
CA PHE A 103 -6.80 -0.26 6.45
C PHE A 103 -7.48 1.09 6.32
N ASN A 104 -8.77 1.11 6.69
CA ASN A 104 -9.48 2.37 6.87
C ASN A 104 -8.91 3.07 8.12
N PRO A 105 -8.51 4.35 8.04
CA PRO A 105 -7.98 5.06 9.21
C PRO A 105 -8.90 5.04 10.44
N LEU A 106 -10.19 4.84 10.25
CA LEU A 106 -11.14 4.68 11.36
C LEU A 106 -10.81 3.46 12.24
N LEU A 107 -10.04 2.50 11.73
CA LEU A 107 -9.55 1.38 12.54
C LEU A 107 -8.70 1.90 13.72
N ILE A 108 -7.97 2.97 13.51
CA ILE A 108 -7.11 3.59 14.53
C ILE A 108 -7.88 4.63 15.33
N SER A 109 -8.58 5.54 14.64
CA SER A 109 -9.25 6.68 15.26
C SER A 109 -10.58 6.33 15.92
N GLY A 110 -11.19 5.21 15.51
CA GLY A 110 -12.55 4.86 15.88
C GLY A 110 -13.55 5.77 15.20
N GLN A 111 -14.31 6.55 15.98
CA GLN A 111 -15.30 7.44 15.44
C GLN A 111 -14.65 8.69 14.82
N SER A 112 -15.18 9.12 13.67
CA SER A 112 -14.77 10.38 13.05
C SER A 112 -14.99 11.55 14.02
N GLY A 113 -14.00 12.45 14.12
CA GLY A 113 -14.05 13.58 15.06
C GLY A 113 -13.63 13.24 16.48
N SER A 114 -13.19 12.00 16.76
CA SER A 114 -12.62 11.65 18.06
C SER A 114 -11.33 12.42 18.34
N ILE A 115 -10.86 12.39 19.59
CA ILE A 115 -9.58 12.99 19.95
C ILE A 115 -8.44 12.38 19.14
N ILE A 116 -8.46 11.06 18.96
CA ILE A 116 -7.43 10.36 18.20
C ILE A 116 -7.47 10.81 16.73
N ASP A 117 -8.66 10.91 16.14
CA ASP A 117 -8.83 11.42 14.79
C ASP A 117 -8.29 12.84 14.64
N ARG A 118 -8.79 13.78 15.45
CA ARG A 118 -8.44 15.20 15.33
C ARG A 118 -6.98 15.49 15.62
N LYS A 119 -6.37 14.80 16.56
CA LYS A 119 -5.05 15.09 17.07
C LYS A 119 -3.93 14.33 16.37
N TYR A 120 -4.19 13.09 15.94
CA TYR A 120 -3.16 12.18 15.46
C TYR A 120 -3.38 11.64 14.06
N VAL A 121 -4.61 11.43 13.62
CA VAL A 121 -4.91 10.81 12.33
C VAL A 121 -5.16 11.83 11.24
N SER A 122 -6.11 12.74 11.43
CA SER A 122 -6.44 13.75 10.40
C SER A 122 -5.27 14.65 10.01
N PRO A 123 -4.35 15.02 10.90
CA PRO A 123 -3.20 15.85 10.53
C PRO A 123 -2.16 15.16 9.63
N LEU A 124 -2.22 13.85 9.46
CA LEU A 124 -1.26 13.11 8.64
C LEU A 124 -1.33 13.46 7.16
#